data_99c8c34569dd591c9b3123024aaa6e20
#
_entry.id   99c8c34569dd591c9b3123024aaa6e20
#
_cell.length_a   1.000
_cell.length_b   1.000
_cell.length_c   1.000
_cell.angle_alpha   90.00
_cell.angle_beta   90.00
_cell.angle_gamma   90.00
#
_symmetry.space_group_name_H-M   'P 1'
#
loop_
_entity.id
_entity.type
_entity.pdbx_description
1 polymer ?
#
loop_
_entity_poly.entity_id
_entity_poly.type
_entity_poly.pdbx_seq_one_letter_code
_entity_poly.pdbx_strand_id
1 'polypeptide(L)'
;MCIRDSFGLALEDYAHFTSPIRRYPDLTIHRIMSAFLSGSSAEECATKFNKFVYASADQSTKTELTAMQVERSCEDCYKAEYMNAHIGDEFQGTVVSAVEFGLFIALPDTCEGLLHTDNMPDGEYVCDDMVSLKNLTNGMEYRVGDPIRVKVINANVNSGKIDFALADED
;
A
#
# COMPACT_ATOMS: atom_id res chain seq x y z
N MET A 1 17.11 -10.02 7.44
CA MET A 1 16.95 -9.69 8.86
C MET A 1 17.91 -8.63 9.36
N CYS A 2 19.15 -8.65 8.97
CA CYS A 2 20.02 -7.49 9.14
C CYS A 2 19.97 -6.68 7.85
N ILE A 3 19.52 -5.44 7.93
CA ILE A 3 19.61 -4.50 6.84
C ILE A 3 21.05 -3.98 6.88
N ARG A 4 21.88 -4.35 5.90
CA ARG A 4 23.25 -3.89 5.83
C ARG A 4 23.37 -2.38 5.70
N ASP A 5 22.33 -1.74 5.13
CA ASP A 5 22.29 -0.29 4.96
C ASP A 5 20.96 0.23 5.50
N SER A 6 20.96 0.74 6.71
CA SER A 6 19.83 1.57 7.17
C SER A 6 20.08 3.01 6.76
N PHE A 7 19.61 3.40 5.58
CA PHE A 7 19.77 4.73 5.04
C PHE A 7 19.29 5.83 6.00
N GLY A 8 18.12 5.61 6.63
CA GLY A 8 17.56 6.58 7.56
C GLY A 8 18.29 6.71 8.90
N LEU A 9 19.09 5.71 9.29
CA LEU A 9 19.85 5.69 10.54
C LEU A 9 21.36 5.83 10.30
N ALA A 10 21.83 5.82 9.06
CA ALA A 10 23.24 5.84 8.67
C ALA A 10 24.08 4.77 9.40
N LEU A 11 23.52 3.57 9.61
CA LEU A 11 24.16 2.43 10.26
C LEU A 11 24.54 1.37 9.22
N GLU A 12 25.76 0.85 9.31
CA GLU A 12 26.23 -0.22 8.44
C GLU A 12 25.56 -1.58 8.75
N ASP A 13 25.31 -1.84 10.03
CA ASP A 13 24.61 -3.04 10.49
C ASP A 13 23.45 -2.65 11.40
N TYR A 14 22.24 -3.06 11.02
CA TYR A 14 21.04 -2.86 11.81
C TYR A 14 20.22 -4.14 11.91
N ALA A 15 19.69 -4.41 13.08
CA ALA A 15 18.77 -5.51 13.31
C ALA A 15 17.60 -5.09 14.18
N HIS A 16 16.42 -5.57 13.86
CA HIS A 16 15.26 -5.43 14.72
C HIS A 16 15.47 -6.21 16.02
N PHE A 17 15.18 -5.60 17.18
CA PHE A 17 15.45 -6.21 18.48
C PHE A 17 14.35 -5.98 19.53
N THR A 18 13.65 -4.86 19.44
CA THR A 18 12.85 -4.31 20.57
C THR A 18 11.42 -4.80 20.66
N SER A 19 10.92 -5.59 19.69
CA SER A 19 9.51 -5.99 19.65
C SER A 19 9.32 -7.51 19.40
N PRO A 20 9.87 -8.40 20.26
CA PRO A 20 9.85 -9.85 20.03
C PRO A 20 8.44 -10.47 20.13
N ILE A 21 7.46 -9.77 20.70
CA ILE A 21 6.07 -10.25 20.80
C ILE A 21 5.39 -10.27 19.44
N ARG A 22 5.64 -9.25 18.61
CA ARG A 22 4.99 -9.08 17.31
C ARG A 22 5.90 -9.27 16.11
N ARG A 23 7.22 -9.29 16.29
CA ARG A 23 8.19 -9.50 15.21
C ARG A 23 9.05 -10.73 15.51
N TYR A 24 8.88 -11.76 14.70
CA TYR A 24 9.63 -13.00 14.84
C TYR A 24 11.15 -12.83 14.61
N PRO A 25 11.64 -11.94 13.73
CA PRO A 25 13.06 -11.60 13.66
C PRO A 25 13.68 -11.20 15.00
N ASP A 26 13.02 -10.36 15.77
CA ASP A 26 13.49 -9.93 17.09
C ASP A 26 13.63 -11.12 18.03
N LEU A 27 12.61 -11.99 18.06
CA LEU A 27 12.64 -13.21 18.88
C LEU A 27 13.79 -14.14 18.46
N THR A 28 14.08 -14.23 17.16
CA THR A 28 15.20 -15.01 16.64
C THR A 28 16.53 -14.49 17.16
N ILE A 29 16.74 -13.18 17.13
CA ILE A 29 17.94 -12.53 17.66
C ILE A 29 18.04 -12.74 19.17
N HIS A 30 16.95 -12.61 19.92
CA HIS A 30 16.92 -12.89 21.36
C HIS A 30 17.36 -14.32 21.68
N ARG A 31 16.95 -15.32 20.89
CA ARG A 31 17.37 -16.71 21.05
C ARG A 31 18.87 -16.89 20.81
N ILE A 32 19.42 -16.24 19.80
CA ILE A 32 20.85 -16.30 19.50
C ILE A 32 21.66 -15.63 20.62
N MET A 33 21.24 -14.43 21.06
CA MET A 33 21.90 -13.72 22.13
C MET A 33 21.82 -14.47 23.46
N SER A 34 20.70 -15.10 23.78
CA SER A 34 20.56 -15.93 24.98
C SER A 34 21.53 -17.10 24.98
N ALA A 35 21.73 -17.77 23.84
CA ALA A 35 22.71 -18.85 23.70
C ALA A 35 24.13 -18.31 23.90
N PHE A 36 24.46 -17.18 23.29
CA PHE A 36 25.79 -16.55 23.45
C PHE A 36 26.06 -16.14 24.89
N LEU A 37 25.14 -15.49 25.56
CA LEU A 37 25.24 -15.07 26.95
C LEU A 37 25.28 -16.26 27.92
N SER A 38 24.73 -17.43 27.52
CA SER A 38 24.84 -18.69 28.29
C SER A 38 26.15 -19.41 28.12
N GLY A 39 27.11 -18.82 27.39
CA GLY A 39 28.47 -19.34 27.25
C GLY A 39 28.78 -20.04 25.93
N SER A 40 27.88 -20.06 24.95
CA SER A 40 28.21 -20.55 23.61
C SER A 40 29.14 -19.59 22.91
N SER A 41 30.15 -20.12 22.20
CA SER A 41 31.04 -19.30 21.37
C SER A 41 30.29 -18.74 20.14
N ALA A 42 30.87 -17.71 19.53
CA ALA A 42 30.32 -17.14 18.29
C ALA A 42 30.27 -18.18 17.16
N GLU A 43 31.28 -19.07 17.07
CA GLU A 43 31.34 -20.14 16.07
C GLU A 43 30.27 -21.21 16.29
N GLU A 44 30.03 -21.59 17.54
CA GLU A 44 28.96 -22.51 17.91
C GLU A 44 27.59 -21.93 17.62
N CYS A 45 27.37 -20.65 17.94
CA CYS A 45 26.12 -19.95 17.61
C CYS A 45 25.91 -19.87 16.08
N ALA A 46 26.95 -19.52 15.33
CA ALA A 46 26.88 -19.49 13.87
C ALA A 46 26.52 -20.86 13.29
N THR A 47 27.18 -21.93 13.74
CA THR A 47 26.91 -23.29 13.28
C THR A 47 25.48 -23.74 13.61
N LYS A 48 25.06 -23.49 14.84
CA LYS A 48 23.74 -23.91 15.35
C LYS A 48 22.58 -23.17 14.70
N PHE A 49 22.72 -21.86 14.51
CA PHE A 49 21.59 -21.00 14.10
C PHE A 49 21.60 -20.63 12.61
N ASN A 50 22.67 -20.88 11.85
CA ASN A 50 22.81 -20.43 10.47
C ASN A 50 21.59 -20.81 9.60
N LYS A 51 21.26 -22.10 9.49
CA LYS A 51 20.12 -22.57 8.70
C LYS A 51 18.79 -22.00 9.21
N PHE A 52 18.64 -21.91 10.52
CA PHE A 52 17.44 -21.38 11.16
C PHE A 52 17.26 -19.89 10.85
N VAL A 53 18.33 -19.10 10.87
CA VAL A 53 18.29 -17.65 10.57
C VAL A 53 17.83 -17.40 9.15
N TYR A 54 18.39 -18.11 8.17
CA TYR A 54 17.96 -17.94 6.76
C TYR A 54 16.49 -18.32 6.54
N ALA A 55 16.07 -19.48 7.06
CA ALA A 55 14.68 -19.92 6.95
C ALA A 55 13.72 -18.96 7.66
N SER A 56 14.08 -18.49 8.85
CA SER A 56 13.31 -17.53 9.62
C SER A 56 13.20 -16.17 8.92
N ALA A 57 14.29 -15.70 8.31
CA ALA A 57 14.31 -14.43 7.57
C ALA A 57 13.38 -14.47 6.35
N ASP A 58 13.50 -15.49 5.52
CA ASP A 58 12.64 -15.67 4.33
C ASP A 58 11.17 -15.79 4.71
N GLN A 59 10.84 -16.61 5.69
CA GLN A 59 9.47 -16.75 6.17
C GLN A 59 8.93 -15.46 6.77
N SER A 60 9.71 -14.73 7.55
CA SER A 60 9.29 -13.47 8.17
C SER A 60 8.99 -12.40 7.12
N THR A 61 9.81 -12.29 6.08
CA THR A 61 9.55 -11.35 4.99
C THR A 61 8.24 -11.66 4.27
N LYS A 62 7.99 -12.94 3.97
CA LYS A 62 6.74 -13.36 3.31
C LYS A 62 5.50 -13.07 4.17
N THR A 63 5.58 -13.41 5.47
CA THR A 63 4.44 -13.19 6.37
C THR A 63 4.20 -11.71 6.67
N GLU A 64 5.24 -10.88 6.70
CA GLU A 64 5.11 -9.43 6.83
C GLU A 64 4.36 -8.82 5.64
N LEU A 65 4.76 -9.18 4.41
CA LEU A 65 4.05 -8.73 3.20
C LEU A 65 2.58 -9.16 3.21
N THR A 66 2.31 -10.40 3.61
CA THR A 66 0.92 -10.90 3.72
C THR A 66 0.13 -10.12 4.78
N ALA A 67 0.73 -9.86 5.94
CA ALA A 67 0.08 -9.09 7.00
C ALA A 67 -0.25 -7.66 6.55
N MET A 68 0.67 -6.99 5.85
CA MET A 68 0.43 -5.65 5.28
C MET A 68 -0.71 -5.67 4.24
N GLN A 69 -0.78 -6.71 3.40
CA GLN A 69 -1.87 -6.85 2.43
C GLN A 69 -3.23 -7.04 3.11
N VAL A 70 -3.29 -7.87 4.16
CA VAL A 70 -4.51 -8.07 4.94
C VAL A 70 -4.95 -6.78 5.62
N GLU A 71 -4.02 -6.05 6.24
CA GLU A 71 -4.29 -4.76 6.88
C GLU A 71 -4.90 -3.76 5.88
N ARG A 72 -4.26 -3.57 4.73
CA ARG A 72 -4.79 -2.70 3.66
C ARG A 72 -6.17 -3.14 3.18
N SER A 73 -6.36 -4.44 2.93
CA SER A 73 -7.66 -4.95 2.49
C SER A 73 -8.76 -4.72 3.52
N CYS A 74 -8.45 -4.83 4.82
CA CYS A 74 -9.41 -4.50 5.87
C CYS A 74 -9.74 -3.00 5.88
N GLU A 75 -8.74 -2.13 5.77
CA GLU A 75 -8.94 -0.68 5.67
C GLU A 75 -9.82 -0.33 4.47
N ASP A 76 -9.54 -0.91 3.30
CA ASP A 76 -10.32 -0.68 2.08
C ASP A 76 -11.78 -1.12 2.25
N CYS A 77 -12.04 -2.26 2.92
CA CYS A 77 -13.40 -2.69 3.24
C CYS A 77 -14.14 -1.69 4.13
N TYR A 78 -13.50 -1.17 5.18
CA TYR A 78 -14.11 -0.16 6.05
C TYR A 78 -14.33 1.18 5.33
N LYS A 79 -13.39 1.61 4.50
CA LYS A 79 -13.55 2.81 3.65
C LYS A 79 -14.72 2.64 2.68
N ALA A 80 -14.86 1.46 2.05
CA ALA A 80 -15.97 1.15 1.17
C ALA A 80 -17.31 1.09 1.93
N GLU A 81 -17.34 0.57 3.16
CA GLU A 81 -18.55 0.59 4.02
C GLU A 81 -18.97 2.03 4.34
N TYR A 82 -18.03 2.88 4.71
CA TYR A 82 -18.28 4.30 4.94
C TYR A 82 -18.84 4.97 3.67
N MET A 83 -18.16 4.79 2.53
CA MET A 83 -18.57 5.39 1.26
C MET A 83 -19.89 4.81 0.70
N ASN A 84 -20.30 3.62 1.11
CA ASN A 84 -21.59 3.05 0.72
C ASN A 84 -22.79 3.87 1.25
N ALA A 85 -22.63 4.54 2.40
CA ALA A 85 -23.64 5.48 2.92
C ALA A 85 -23.66 6.81 2.16
N HIS A 86 -22.66 7.11 1.35
CA HIS A 86 -22.47 8.35 0.59
C HIS A 86 -22.66 8.16 -0.93
N ILE A 87 -23.30 7.06 -1.36
CA ILE A 87 -23.60 6.85 -2.79
C ILE A 87 -24.53 7.96 -3.26
N GLY A 88 -24.10 8.67 -4.31
CA GLY A 88 -24.80 9.82 -4.87
C GLY A 88 -24.28 11.17 -4.41
N ASP A 89 -23.46 11.22 -3.36
CA ASP A 89 -22.82 12.45 -2.88
C ASP A 89 -21.62 12.84 -3.75
N GLU A 90 -21.33 14.12 -3.80
CA GLU A 90 -20.22 14.70 -4.54
C GLU A 90 -19.10 15.14 -3.60
N PHE A 91 -17.87 14.89 -4.02
CA PHE A 91 -16.67 15.20 -3.27
C PHE A 91 -15.63 15.89 -4.15
N GLN A 92 -14.84 16.75 -3.53
CA GLN A 92 -13.63 17.28 -4.12
C GLN A 92 -12.47 16.32 -3.79
N GLY A 93 -11.89 15.71 -4.81
CA GLY A 93 -10.73 14.82 -4.69
C GLY A 93 -9.50 15.36 -5.40
N THR A 94 -8.45 14.56 -5.35
CA THR A 94 -7.17 14.80 -6.05
C THR A 94 -6.78 13.55 -6.81
N VAL A 95 -6.33 13.70 -8.05
CA VAL A 95 -5.81 12.60 -8.86
C VAL A 95 -4.48 12.11 -8.25
N VAL A 96 -4.41 10.84 -7.86
CA VAL A 96 -3.19 10.23 -7.26
C VAL A 96 -2.45 9.32 -8.24
N SER A 97 -3.16 8.76 -9.22
CA SER A 97 -2.53 7.95 -10.27
C SER A 97 -3.40 7.91 -11.51
N ALA A 98 -2.79 7.86 -12.67
CA ALA A 98 -3.44 7.66 -13.96
C ALA A 98 -3.11 6.27 -14.49
N VAL A 99 -4.10 5.56 -15.02
CA VAL A 99 -3.95 4.24 -15.64
C VAL A 99 -4.74 4.20 -16.95
N GLU A 100 -4.50 3.23 -17.81
CA GLU A 100 -5.15 3.14 -19.13
C GLU A 100 -6.68 3.10 -19.05
N PHE A 101 -7.23 2.53 -17.97
CA PHE A 101 -8.68 2.38 -17.79
C PHE A 101 -9.32 3.43 -16.88
N GLY A 102 -8.55 4.44 -16.38
CA GLY A 102 -9.12 5.51 -15.55
C GLY A 102 -8.12 6.22 -14.65
N LEU A 103 -8.67 6.91 -13.66
CA LEU A 103 -7.93 7.68 -12.66
C LEU A 103 -8.22 7.15 -11.26
N PHE A 104 -7.18 6.99 -10.45
CA PHE A 104 -7.33 6.82 -9.00
C PHE A 104 -7.41 8.20 -8.34
N ILE A 105 -8.42 8.39 -7.51
CA ILE A 105 -8.71 9.66 -6.87
C ILE A 105 -8.74 9.46 -5.38
N ALA A 106 -7.98 10.29 -4.65
CA ALA A 106 -8.02 10.35 -3.21
C ALA A 106 -8.92 11.50 -2.74
N LEU A 107 -9.79 11.21 -1.80
CA LEU A 107 -10.63 12.18 -1.11
C LEU A 107 -9.93 12.71 0.15
N PRO A 108 -10.32 13.88 0.70
CA PRO A 108 -9.72 14.44 1.90
C PRO A 108 -9.83 13.56 3.15
N ASP A 109 -10.82 12.67 3.19
CA ASP A 109 -11.06 11.69 4.27
C ASP A 109 -10.23 10.41 4.13
N THR A 110 -9.23 10.41 3.24
CA THR A 110 -8.35 9.27 2.93
C THR A 110 -9.00 8.10 2.20
N CYS A 111 -10.26 8.21 1.77
CA CYS A 111 -10.88 7.25 0.88
C CYS A 111 -10.30 7.40 -0.53
N GLU A 112 -9.98 6.29 -1.16
CA GLU A 112 -9.51 6.25 -2.55
C GLU A 112 -10.48 5.42 -3.39
N GLY A 113 -10.70 5.85 -4.63
CA GLY A 113 -11.56 5.14 -5.57
C GLY A 113 -11.13 5.31 -7.01
N LEU A 114 -11.76 4.56 -7.89
CA LEU A 114 -11.51 4.55 -9.32
C LEU A 114 -12.57 5.36 -10.05
N LEU A 115 -12.14 6.35 -10.83
CA LEU A 115 -12.93 6.97 -11.89
C LEU A 115 -12.58 6.27 -13.20
N HIS A 116 -13.44 5.32 -13.63
CA HIS A 116 -13.24 4.59 -14.89
C HIS A 116 -13.50 5.48 -16.10
N THR A 117 -12.78 5.23 -17.22
CA THR A 117 -12.97 5.99 -18.47
C THR A 117 -14.41 5.94 -18.99
N ASP A 118 -15.15 4.85 -18.73
CA ASP A 118 -16.58 4.75 -19.09
C ASP A 118 -17.49 5.76 -18.35
N ASN A 119 -17.01 6.29 -17.21
CA ASN A 119 -17.71 7.30 -16.40
C ASN A 119 -17.12 8.72 -16.60
N MET A 120 -16.35 8.90 -17.67
CA MET A 120 -15.74 10.14 -18.12
C MET A 120 -16.31 10.53 -19.49
N PRO A 121 -16.08 11.76 -19.99
CA PRO A 121 -16.53 12.17 -21.31
C PRO A 121 -16.05 11.21 -22.41
N ASP A 122 -16.92 10.95 -23.40
CA ASP A 122 -16.62 10.06 -24.51
C ASP A 122 -15.32 10.43 -25.21
N GLY A 123 -14.52 9.41 -25.54
CA GLY A 123 -13.27 9.60 -26.27
C GLY A 123 -12.29 8.45 -26.08
N GLU A 124 -11.22 8.53 -26.82
CA GLU A 124 -10.08 7.63 -26.70
C GLU A 124 -9.08 8.21 -25.68
N TYR A 125 -8.76 7.43 -24.65
CA TYR A 125 -7.86 7.84 -23.58
C TYR A 125 -6.48 7.20 -23.75
N VAL A 126 -5.43 8.00 -23.55
CA VAL A 126 -4.04 7.53 -23.53
C VAL A 126 -3.41 7.93 -22.22
N CYS A 127 -2.81 6.96 -21.54
CA CYS A 127 -2.07 7.16 -20.30
C CYS A 127 -0.59 7.40 -20.61
N ASP A 128 0.00 8.43 -20.01
CA ASP A 128 1.42 8.76 -20.10
C ASP A 128 2.09 8.47 -18.74
N ASP A 129 2.89 7.41 -18.71
CA ASP A 129 3.74 6.97 -17.58
C ASP A 129 3.08 7.03 -16.18
N MET A 130 1.78 6.74 -16.09
CA MET A 130 0.98 6.82 -14.86
C MET A 130 0.87 8.24 -14.26
N VAL A 131 1.31 9.26 -14.97
CA VAL A 131 1.32 10.67 -14.54
C VAL A 131 0.14 11.43 -15.06
N SER A 132 -0.30 11.14 -16.31
CA SER A 132 -1.45 11.81 -16.91
C SER A 132 -2.31 10.86 -17.74
N LEU A 133 -3.61 11.21 -17.85
CA LEU A 133 -4.58 10.58 -18.72
C LEU A 133 -5.15 11.64 -19.66
N LYS A 134 -4.93 11.48 -20.96
CA LYS A 134 -5.33 12.42 -21.98
C LYS A 134 -6.44 11.85 -22.87
N ASN A 135 -7.52 12.60 -23.03
CA ASN A 135 -8.55 12.31 -24.00
C ASN A 135 -8.13 12.87 -25.37
N LEU A 136 -7.91 11.99 -26.35
CA LEU A 136 -7.46 12.37 -27.70
C LEU A 136 -8.56 13.06 -28.52
N THR A 137 -9.83 12.86 -28.15
CA THR A 137 -10.98 13.39 -28.90
C THR A 137 -11.24 14.85 -28.60
N ASN A 138 -11.21 15.23 -27.29
CA ASN A 138 -11.50 16.61 -26.87
C ASN A 138 -10.25 17.36 -26.37
N GLY A 139 -9.10 16.69 -26.24
CA GLY A 139 -7.84 17.28 -25.80
C GLY A 139 -7.73 17.53 -24.29
N MET A 140 -8.73 17.12 -23.50
CA MET A 140 -8.67 17.23 -22.03
C MET A 140 -7.59 16.32 -21.48
N GLU A 141 -6.83 16.82 -20.51
CA GLU A 141 -5.76 16.10 -19.84
C GLU A 141 -5.94 16.21 -18.33
N TYR A 142 -5.88 15.08 -17.65
CA TYR A 142 -5.94 14.95 -16.18
C TYR A 142 -4.59 14.49 -15.68
N ARG A 143 -3.99 15.24 -14.75
CA ARG A 143 -2.64 14.97 -14.23
C ARG A 143 -2.68 14.60 -12.75
N VAL A 144 -1.72 13.80 -12.33
CA VAL A 144 -1.50 13.54 -10.91
C VAL A 144 -1.28 14.86 -10.16
N GLY A 145 -2.05 15.06 -9.10
CA GLY A 145 -2.09 16.29 -8.31
C GLY A 145 -3.22 17.25 -8.69
N ASP A 146 -3.89 17.05 -9.82
CA ASP A 146 -5.01 17.92 -10.20
C ASP A 146 -6.22 17.72 -9.27
N PRO A 147 -6.91 18.81 -8.89
CA PRO A 147 -8.17 18.70 -8.18
C PRO A 147 -9.28 18.27 -9.15
N ILE A 148 -10.15 17.38 -8.69
CA ILE A 148 -11.26 16.86 -9.50
C ILE A 148 -12.52 16.70 -8.65
N ARG A 149 -13.70 17.09 -9.17
CA ARG A 149 -14.99 16.81 -8.54
C ARG A 149 -15.53 15.49 -9.02
N VAL A 150 -15.86 14.63 -8.08
CA VAL A 150 -16.37 13.30 -8.36
C VAL A 150 -17.61 13.00 -7.55
N LYS A 151 -18.46 12.14 -8.10
CA LYS A 151 -19.65 11.60 -7.46
C LYS A 151 -19.44 10.12 -7.18
N VAL A 152 -19.81 9.68 -6.00
CA VAL A 152 -19.76 8.26 -5.63
C VAL A 152 -20.90 7.53 -6.34
N ILE A 153 -20.58 6.54 -7.17
CA ILE A 153 -21.57 5.75 -7.90
C ILE A 153 -21.75 4.34 -7.35
N ASN A 154 -20.69 3.79 -6.75
CA ASN A 154 -20.71 2.45 -6.19
C ASN A 154 -19.66 2.32 -5.09
N ALA A 155 -19.94 1.53 -4.07
CA ALA A 155 -18.98 1.13 -3.04
C ALA A 155 -19.22 -0.32 -2.65
N ASN A 156 -18.28 -1.20 -2.96
CA ASN A 156 -18.40 -2.62 -2.71
C ASN A 156 -17.59 -3.02 -1.49
N VAL A 157 -18.25 -3.22 -0.36
CA VAL A 157 -17.63 -3.55 0.93
C VAL A 157 -16.81 -4.84 0.86
N ASN A 158 -17.30 -5.86 0.14
CA ASN A 158 -16.61 -7.15 0.09
C ASN A 158 -15.27 -7.11 -0.65
N SER A 159 -15.14 -6.23 -1.63
CA SER A 159 -13.90 -6.05 -2.41
C SER A 159 -13.09 -4.84 -1.99
N GLY A 160 -13.62 -3.98 -1.12
CA GLY A 160 -12.99 -2.73 -0.71
C GLY A 160 -12.90 -1.68 -1.86
N LYS A 161 -13.68 -1.85 -2.94
CA LYS A 161 -13.62 -0.97 -4.11
C LYS A 161 -14.68 0.11 -4.06
N ILE A 162 -14.27 1.32 -4.43
CA ILE A 162 -15.12 2.51 -4.55
C ILE A 162 -15.00 2.99 -6.00
N ASP A 163 -16.13 3.19 -6.65
CA ASP A 163 -16.20 3.67 -8.03
C ASP A 163 -16.80 5.09 -8.05
N PHE A 164 -16.17 5.95 -8.84
CA PHE A 164 -16.55 7.32 -9.04
C PHE A 164 -17.04 7.58 -10.46
N ALA A 165 -17.85 8.61 -10.63
CA ALA A 165 -18.10 9.28 -11.88
C ALA A 165 -17.66 10.76 -11.78
N LEU A 166 -17.45 11.44 -12.89
CA LEU A 166 -17.28 12.89 -12.86
C LEU A 166 -18.58 13.52 -12.35
N ALA A 167 -18.45 14.51 -11.47
CA ALA A 167 -19.58 15.34 -11.10
C ALA A 167 -19.93 16.27 -12.27
N ASP A 168 -21.24 16.51 -12.50
CA ASP A 168 -21.69 17.45 -13.53
C ASP A 168 -21.14 18.85 -13.20
N GLU A 169 -20.64 19.55 -14.20
CA GLU A 169 -20.36 21.00 -14.08
C GLU A 169 -21.69 21.75 -14.07
N ASP A 170 -22.01 22.41 -12.93
CA ASP A 170 -23.15 23.35 -12.83
C ASP A 170 -22.92 24.62 -13.67
#